data_8b6af19e465d254b634801da220ae91b
#
_entry.id   8b6af19e465d254b634801da220ae91b
#
_cell.length_a   1.000
_cell.length_b   1.000
_cell.length_c   1.000
_cell.angle_alpha   90.00
_cell.angle_beta   90.00
_cell.angle_gamma   90.00
#
_symmetry.space_group_name_H-M   'P 1'
#
loop_
_entity.id
_entity.type
_entity.pdbx_description
1 polymer ?
#
loop_
_entity_poly.entity_id
_entity_poly.type
_entity_poly.pdbx_seq_one_letter_code
_entity_poly.pdbx_strand_id
1 'polypeptide(L)'
;NQRLLIAPNYYVPVLDDFDLKVIQIKYPEKFTTLHHSTILGTFMHNGIARQSIGDIIKGENETWYFVATKAIGTFILQQLDHIGKAKVRFKEVTGDHITVVDNEWTIINTTVSSLRLDSIVANGYNISRNHAKQMIEHDLVRVNWTDINKPDYVLAVNDLVSVRQYGRLKIDELNGLTKKNKDVPHRVHY
;
A
#
# COMPACT_ATOMS: atom_id res chain seq x y z
N ASN A 1 6.30 -9.39 -1.12
CA ASN A 1 7.12 -10.56 -1.51
C ASN A 1 7.65 -10.33 -2.92
N GLN A 2 8.97 -10.43 -3.12
CA GLN A 2 9.59 -10.33 -4.42
C GLN A 2 10.02 -11.72 -4.88
N ARG A 3 9.89 -11.99 -6.18
CA ARG A 3 10.42 -13.19 -6.83
C ARG A 3 11.56 -12.81 -7.74
N LEU A 4 12.66 -13.57 -7.70
CA LEU A 4 13.83 -13.40 -8.54
C LEU A 4 13.89 -14.55 -9.55
N LEU A 5 14.02 -14.22 -10.82
CA LEU A 5 14.32 -15.16 -11.89
C LEU A 5 15.78 -14.96 -12.32
N ILE A 6 16.54 -16.04 -12.32
CA ILE A 6 17.90 -16.06 -12.88
C ILE A 6 17.83 -16.79 -14.20
N ALA A 7 18.05 -16.06 -15.28
CA ALA A 7 17.97 -16.58 -16.64
C ALA A 7 19.13 -16.06 -17.49
N PRO A 8 19.49 -16.75 -18.59
CA PRO A 8 20.47 -16.26 -19.56
C PRO A 8 20.01 -14.91 -20.16
N ASN A 9 20.95 -14.09 -20.60
CA ASN A 9 20.70 -12.75 -21.13
C ASN A 9 19.84 -12.71 -22.40
N TYR A 10 19.73 -13.80 -23.11
CA TYR A 10 18.88 -13.95 -24.31
C TYR A 10 17.44 -14.39 -23.98
N TYR A 11 17.16 -14.72 -22.74
CA TYR A 11 15.82 -15.17 -22.31
C TYR A 11 14.93 -13.98 -21.99
N VAL A 12 13.74 -13.95 -22.57
CA VAL A 12 12.72 -12.93 -22.25
C VAL A 12 11.76 -13.51 -21.23
N PRO A 13 11.79 -13.03 -19.96
CA PRO A 13 10.91 -13.54 -18.92
C PRO A 13 9.44 -13.29 -19.22
N VAL A 14 8.61 -14.29 -18.92
CA VAL A 14 7.15 -14.16 -18.92
C VAL A 14 6.58 -14.37 -17.51
N LEU A 15 5.36 -13.95 -17.27
CA LEU A 15 4.75 -14.02 -15.94
C LEU A 15 4.70 -15.47 -15.40
N ASP A 16 4.52 -16.43 -16.28
CA ASP A 16 4.44 -17.87 -15.93
C ASP A 16 5.75 -18.41 -15.34
N ASP A 17 6.90 -17.83 -15.71
CA ASP A 17 8.22 -18.20 -15.15
C ASP A 17 8.35 -17.89 -13.66
N PHE A 18 7.56 -16.96 -13.15
CA PHE A 18 7.57 -16.60 -11.74
C PHE A 18 6.66 -17.49 -10.89
N ASP A 19 5.98 -18.47 -11.49
CA ASP A 19 5.03 -19.36 -10.82
C ASP A 19 3.94 -18.58 -10.07
N LEU A 20 3.42 -17.54 -10.71
CA LEU A 20 2.41 -16.64 -10.19
C LEU A 20 1.15 -16.65 -11.05
N LYS A 21 0.02 -16.41 -10.41
CA LYS A 21 -1.26 -16.10 -11.03
C LYS A 21 -1.79 -14.77 -10.55
N VAL A 22 -2.36 -14.02 -11.48
CA VAL A 22 -3.11 -12.80 -11.17
C VAL A 22 -4.59 -13.14 -11.25
N ILE A 23 -5.32 -12.83 -10.19
CA ILE A 23 -6.72 -13.22 -10.05
C ILE A 23 -7.56 -12.00 -9.73
N GLN A 24 -8.62 -11.81 -10.51
CA GLN A 24 -9.66 -10.82 -10.30
C GLN A 24 -10.75 -11.40 -9.39
N ILE A 25 -11.24 -10.57 -8.46
CA ILE A 25 -12.39 -10.88 -7.61
C ILE A 25 -13.60 -10.15 -8.18
N LYS A 26 -14.60 -10.92 -8.62
CA LYS A 26 -15.91 -10.41 -9.05
C LYS A 26 -16.93 -10.62 -7.96
N TYR A 27 -17.62 -9.58 -7.56
CA TYR A 27 -18.65 -9.61 -6.52
C TYR A 27 -19.78 -8.60 -6.82
N PRO A 28 -20.95 -8.70 -6.18
CA PRO A 28 -22.06 -7.78 -6.39
C PRO A 28 -21.81 -6.45 -5.65
N GLU A 29 -21.12 -5.54 -6.29
CA GLU A 29 -20.66 -4.23 -5.74
C GLU A 29 -21.80 -3.37 -5.17
N LYS A 30 -23.00 -3.48 -5.75
CA LYS A 30 -24.19 -2.74 -5.31
C LYS A 30 -24.65 -3.09 -3.89
N PHE A 31 -24.30 -4.25 -3.39
CA PHE A 31 -24.81 -4.79 -2.12
C PHE A 31 -23.73 -5.08 -1.10
N THR A 32 -22.47 -5.01 -1.49
CA THR A 32 -21.36 -5.40 -0.62
C THR A 32 -20.12 -4.60 -0.96
N THR A 33 -19.44 -4.10 0.07
CA THR A 33 -18.11 -3.50 -0.07
C THR A 33 -17.08 -4.48 0.47
N LEU A 34 -16.08 -4.80 -0.34
CA LEU A 34 -14.94 -5.59 0.09
C LEU A 34 -13.82 -4.67 0.60
N HIS A 35 -13.12 -5.16 1.60
CA HIS A 35 -11.93 -4.50 2.14
C HIS A 35 -10.72 -5.43 2.04
N HIS A 36 -9.54 -4.87 1.90
CA HIS A 36 -8.28 -5.61 1.87
C HIS A 36 -8.15 -6.61 3.04
N SER A 37 -8.47 -6.17 4.25
CA SER A 37 -8.43 -6.99 5.45
C SER A 37 -9.39 -8.19 5.42
N THR A 38 -10.58 -7.99 4.86
CA THR A 38 -11.59 -9.07 4.72
C THR A 38 -11.12 -10.13 3.71
N ILE A 39 -10.55 -9.68 2.59
CA ILE A 39 -10.00 -10.58 1.56
C ILE A 39 -8.87 -11.42 2.16
N LEU A 40 -7.89 -10.75 2.74
CA LEU A 40 -6.73 -11.42 3.35
C LEU A 40 -7.15 -12.34 4.51
N GLY A 41 -8.05 -11.87 5.39
CA GLY A 41 -8.55 -12.64 6.50
C GLY A 41 -9.28 -13.92 6.06
N THR A 42 -10.06 -13.86 4.96
CA THR A 42 -10.70 -15.03 4.39
C THR A 42 -9.69 -16.05 3.89
N PHE A 43 -8.64 -15.62 3.21
CA PHE A 43 -7.58 -16.53 2.75
C PHE A 43 -6.87 -17.21 3.93
N MET A 44 -6.51 -16.44 4.97
CA MET A 44 -5.88 -17.02 6.18
C MET A 44 -6.81 -18.01 6.89
N HIS A 45 -8.11 -17.71 6.99
CA HIS A 45 -9.10 -18.59 7.60
C HIS A 45 -9.25 -19.92 6.86
N ASN A 46 -9.07 -19.92 5.54
CA ASN A 46 -9.06 -21.13 4.70
C ASN A 46 -7.70 -21.83 4.66
N GLY A 47 -6.78 -21.53 5.59
CA GLY A 47 -5.49 -22.19 5.73
C GLY A 47 -4.44 -21.78 4.70
N ILE A 48 -4.67 -20.71 3.93
CA ILE A 48 -3.71 -20.21 2.96
C ILE A 48 -2.62 -19.42 3.68
N ALA A 49 -1.36 -19.82 3.52
CA ALA A 49 -0.23 -19.15 4.13
C ALA A 49 -0.05 -17.74 3.53
N ARG A 50 0.17 -16.72 4.38
CA ARG A 50 0.35 -15.31 3.96
C ARG A 50 1.43 -15.14 2.88
N GLN A 51 2.50 -15.90 2.97
CA GLN A 51 3.63 -15.87 2.02
C GLN A 51 3.26 -16.34 0.60
N SER A 52 2.15 -17.07 0.44
CA SER A 52 1.66 -17.54 -0.86
C SER A 52 0.77 -16.53 -1.57
N ILE A 53 0.40 -15.45 -0.87
CA ILE A 53 -0.37 -14.32 -1.40
C ILE A 53 0.56 -13.12 -1.52
N GLY A 54 0.60 -12.52 -2.70
CA GLY A 54 1.30 -11.27 -2.98
C GLY A 54 0.44 -10.06 -2.62
N ASP A 55 0.48 -9.06 -3.49
CA ASP A 55 -0.28 -7.83 -3.31
C ASP A 55 -1.77 -8.06 -3.60
N ILE A 56 -2.61 -7.43 -2.79
CA ILE A 56 -4.05 -7.33 -2.99
C ILE A 56 -4.32 -5.87 -3.36
N ILE A 57 -4.81 -5.63 -4.56
CA ILE A 57 -4.88 -4.31 -5.18
C ILE A 57 -6.34 -4.00 -5.50
N LYS A 58 -6.77 -2.79 -5.17
CA LYS A 58 -8.05 -2.26 -5.62
C LYS A 58 -7.86 -1.62 -7.00
N GLY A 59 -8.59 -2.08 -7.98
CA GLY A 59 -8.63 -1.52 -9.33
C GLY A 59 -9.80 -0.57 -9.51
N GLU A 60 -9.99 -0.11 -10.72
CA GLU A 60 -11.15 0.71 -11.10
C GLU A 60 -12.47 -0.02 -10.88
N ASN A 61 -13.56 0.76 -10.74
CA ASN A 61 -14.93 0.25 -10.57
C ASN A 61 -15.05 -0.77 -9.42
N GLU A 62 -14.43 -0.45 -8.27
CA GLU A 62 -14.46 -1.29 -7.06
C GLU A 62 -13.91 -2.72 -7.25
N THR A 63 -13.29 -3.01 -8.38
CA THR A 63 -12.74 -4.33 -8.70
C THR A 63 -11.51 -4.62 -7.85
N TRP A 64 -11.38 -5.84 -7.35
CA TRP A 64 -10.20 -6.27 -6.61
C TRP A 64 -9.40 -7.29 -7.39
N TYR A 65 -8.07 -7.19 -7.26
CA TYR A 65 -7.10 -8.13 -7.82
C TYR A 65 -6.16 -8.60 -6.73
N PHE A 66 -5.63 -9.78 -6.89
CA PHE A 66 -4.53 -10.25 -6.05
C PHE A 66 -3.60 -11.16 -6.84
N VAL A 67 -2.37 -11.24 -6.37
CA VAL A 67 -1.36 -12.15 -6.90
C VAL A 67 -1.21 -13.33 -5.93
N ALA A 68 -1.13 -14.53 -6.44
CA ALA A 68 -0.87 -15.73 -5.65
C ALA A 68 0.14 -16.64 -6.37
N THR A 69 0.75 -17.55 -5.62
CA THR A 69 1.48 -18.65 -6.25
C THR A 69 0.54 -19.49 -7.13
N LYS A 70 1.05 -20.09 -8.19
CA LYS A 70 0.25 -20.85 -9.17
C LYS A 70 -0.61 -21.94 -8.50
N ALA A 71 -0.01 -22.67 -7.56
CA ALA A 71 -0.73 -23.71 -6.79
C ALA A 71 -1.89 -23.13 -5.97
N ILE A 72 -1.63 -22.07 -5.19
CA ILE A 72 -2.65 -21.42 -4.35
C ILE A 72 -3.69 -20.70 -5.19
N GLY A 73 -3.28 -20.04 -6.26
CA GLY A 73 -4.21 -19.42 -7.21
C GLY A 73 -5.20 -20.43 -7.81
N THR A 74 -4.69 -21.61 -8.22
CA THR A 74 -5.54 -22.69 -8.74
C THR A 74 -6.50 -23.22 -7.66
N PHE A 75 -6.01 -23.40 -6.43
CA PHE A 75 -6.85 -23.79 -5.31
C PHE A 75 -7.98 -22.78 -5.06
N ILE A 76 -7.69 -21.49 -5.02
CA ILE A 76 -8.68 -20.43 -4.80
C ILE A 76 -9.74 -20.44 -5.92
N LEU A 77 -9.30 -20.55 -7.19
CA LEU A 77 -10.18 -20.57 -8.35
C LEU A 77 -11.17 -21.73 -8.31
N GLN A 78 -10.80 -22.87 -7.72
CA GLN A 78 -11.60 -24.09 -7.71
C GLN A 78 -12.42 -24.29 -6.44
N GLN A 79 -11.94 -23.80 -5.30
CA GLN A 79 -12.48 -24.19 -3.99
C GLN A 79 -13.15 -23.02 -3.24
N LEU A 80 -12.83 -21.78 -3.56
CA LEU A 80 -13.40 -20.64 -2.86
C LEU A 80 -14.46 -19.94 -3.72
N ASP A 81 -15.57 -19.59 -3.08
CA ASP A 81 -16.67 -18.85 -3.71
C ASP A 81 -17.21 -17.71 -2.82
N HIS A 82 -16.60 -17.50 -1.65
CA HIS A 82 -16.96 -16.44 -0.71
C HIS A 82 -15.76 -15.67 -0.20
N ILE A 83 -15.96 -14.38 0.11
CA ILE A 83 -15.06 -13.55 0.92
C ILE A 83 -15.89 -12.97 2.05
N GLY A 84 -15.58 -13.39 3.29
CA GLY A 84 -16.44 -13.11 4.43
C GLY A 84 -17.85 -13.62 4.20
N LYS A 85 -18.85 -12.72 4.17
CA LYS A 85 -20.24 -13.06 3.87
C LYS A 85 -20.63 -12.87 2.40
N ALA A 86 -19.74 -12.32 1.60
CA ALA A 86 -20.02 -11.99 0.21
C ALA A 86 -19.74 -13.19 -0.70
N LYS A 87 -20.71 -13.56 -1.53
CA LYS A 87 -20.49 -14.52 -2.62
C LYS A 87 -19.69 -13.85 -3.72
N VAL A 88 -18.59 -14.48 -4.13
CA VAL A 88 -17.66 -13.95 -5.14
C VAL A 88 -17.36 -14.97 -6.22
N ARG A 89 -16.83 -14.50 -7.33
CA ARG A 89 -16.24 -15.33 -8.37
C ARG A 89 -14.81 -14.89 -8.61
N PHE A 90 -13.90 -15.82 -8.63
CA PHE A 90 -12.51 -15.58 -8.98
C PHE A 90 -12.29 -15.83 -10.46
N LYS A 91 -11.55 -14.98 -11.12
CA LYS A 91 -11.18 -15.12 -12.54
C LYS A 91 -9.70 -14.85 -12.71
N GLU A 92 -8.99 -15.78 -13.32
CA GLU A 92 -7.60 -15.55 -13.73
C GLU A 92 -7.56 -14.49 -14.83
N VAL A 93 -6.64 -13.55 -14.73
CA VAL A 93 -6.45 -12.47 -15.69
C VAL A 93 -4.96 -12.31 -16.00
N THR A 94 -4.65 -11.77 -17.18
CA THR A 94 -3.28 -11.38 -17.54
C THR A 94 -2.97 -10.03 -16.90
N GLY A 95 -1.70 -9.82 -16.53
CA GLY A 95 -1.26 -8.59 -15.84
C GLY A 95 -1.56 -7.29 -16.60
N ASP A 96 -1.64 -7.35 -17.93
CA ASP A 96 -1.90 -6.20 -18.81
C ASP A 96 -3.30 -5.60 -18.64
N HIS A 97 -4.21 -6.30 -18.01
CA HIS A 97 -5.59 -5.86 -17.76
C HIS A 97 -5.81 -5.28 -16.35
N ILE A 98 -4.75 -5.15 -15.56
CA ILE A 98 -4.86 -4.55 -14.24
C ILE A 98 -4.73 -3.03 -14.39
N THR A 99 -5.86 -2.35 -14.47
CA THR A 99 -5.89 -0.92 -14.24
C THR A 99 -5.82 -0.73 -12.71
N VAL A 100 -4.62 -0.50 -12.22
CA VAL A 100 -4.42 -0.11 -10.82
C VAL A 100 -5.01 1.29 -10.70
N VAL A 101 -5.97 1.50 -9.84
CA VAL A 101 -6.20 2.85 -9.33
C VAL A 101 -4.94 3.17 -8.55
N ASP A 102 -4.07 3.97 -9.14
CA ASP A 102 -3.03 4.64 -8.37
C ASP A 102 -3.74 5.19 -7.14
N ASN A 103 -3.29 4.80 -5.97
CA ASN A 103 -3.86 5.34 -4.73
C ASN A 103 -3.98 6.84 -4.97
N GLU A 104 -5.21 7.36 -5.01
CA GLU A 104 -5.43 8.79 -5.25
C GLU A 104 -4.77 9.54 -4.11
N TRP A 105 -3.52 9.90 -4.35
CA TRP A 105 -2.81 10.75 -3.42
C TRP A 105 -3.47 12.11 -3.43
N THR A 106 -4.04 12.50 -2.32
CA THR A 106 -4.52 13.87 -2.15
C THR A 106 -3.31 14.76 -1.91
N ILE A 107 -3.10 15.70 -2.83
CA ILE A 107 -2.01 16.67 -2.70
C ILE A 107 -2.38 17.70 -1.65
N ILE A 108 -1.59 17.80 -0.59
CA ILE A 108 -1.71 18.83 0.43
C ILE A 108 -0.49 19.74 0.36
N ASN A 109 -0.73 21.03 0.15
CA ASN A 109 0.30 22.03 0.30
C ASN A 109 0.28 22.52 1.75
N THR A 110 1.36 22.29 2.47
CA THR A 110 1.49 22.73 3.86
C THR A 110 2.84 23.37 4.09
N THR A 111 2.92 24.22 5.09
CA THR A 111 4.17 24.87 5.50
C THR A 111 4.64 24.24 6.79
N VAL A 112 5.87 23.74 6.82
CA VAL A 112 6.48 23.17 8.01
C VAL A 112 7.79 23.87 8.35
N SER A 113 8.07 23.99 9.62
CA SER A 113 9.29 24.63 10.12
C SER A 113 10.56 23.80 9.91
N SER A 114 10.40 22.50 9.64
CA SER A 114 11.53 21.59 9.39
C SER A 114 11.01 20.26 8.78
N LEU A 115 11.92 19.53 8.12
CA LEU A 115 11.67 18.18 7.59
C LEU A 115 11.77 17.08 8.65
N ARG A 116 11.71 17.43 9.92
CA ARG A 116 11.71 16.44 11.00
C ARG A 116 10.44 15.62 10.96
N LEU A 117 10.58 14.33 11.24
CA LEU A 117 9.48 13.36 11.22
C LEU A 117 8.32 13.80 12.12
N ASP A 118 8.61 14.28 13.33
CA ASP A 118 7.60 14.80 14.28
C ASP A 118 6.81 15.99 13.69
N SER A 119 7.48 16.86 12.94
CA SER A 119 6.87 18.04 12.31
C SER A 119 6.00 17.64 11.12
N ILE A 120 6.48 16.75 10.27
CA ILE A 120 5.76 16.29 9.06
C ILE A 120 4.52 15.49 9.47
N VAL A 121 4.64 14.56 10.42
CA VAL A 121 3.49 13.77 10.91
C VAL A 121 2.44 14.67 11.56
N ALA A 122 2.86 15.63 12.39
CA ALA A 122 1.95 16.56 13.03
C ALA A 122 1.16 17.41 12.03
N ASN A 123 1.84 17.97 11.05
CA ASN A 123 1.19 18.80 10.03
C ASN A 123 0.36 17.97 9.05
N GLY A 124 0.87 16.84 8.58
CA GLY A 124 0.21 15.98 7.60
C GLY A 124 -1.13 15.45 8.10
N TYR A 125 -1.22 15.06 9.38
CA TYR A 125 -2.45 14.52 9.97
C TYR A 125 -3.19 15.51 10.87
N ASN A 126 -2.80 16.77 10.88
CA ASN A 126 -3.41 17.83 11.71
C ASN A 126 -3.52 17.43 13.20
N ILE A 127 -2.45 16.88 13.75
CA ILE A 127 -2.33 16.50 15.16
C ILE A 127 -1.27 17.34 15.87
N SER A 128 -1.28 17.33 17.19
CA SER A 128 -0.25 18.04 17.95
C SER A 128 1.12 17.41 17.75
N ARG A 129 2.17 18.23 17.73
CA ARG A 129 3.55 17.75 17.61
C ARG A 129 3.94 16.79 18.74
N ASN A 130 3.38 17.01 19.93
CA ASN A 130 3.61 16.11 21.07
C ASN A 130 2.99 14.74 20.84
N HIS A 131 1.78 14.70 20.28
CA HIS A 131 1.12 13.45 19.91
C HIS A 131 1.89 12.70 18.81
N ALA A 132 2.33 13.40 17.76
CA ALA A 132 3.18 12.84 16.71
C ALA A 132 4.48 12.25 17.30
N LYS A 133 5.12 12.95 18.23
CA LYS A 133 6.31 12.48 18.93
C LYS A 133 6.05 11.16 19.68
N GLN A 134 4.96 11.10 20.45
CA GLN A 134 4.56 9.87 21.17
C GLN A 134 4.34 8.70 20.22
N MET A 135 3.67 8.93 19.07
CA MET A 135 3.45 7.87 18.08
C MET A 135 4.76 7.33 17.53
N ILE A 136 5.73 8.20 17.25
CA ILE A 136 7.05 7.81 16.75
C ILE A 136 7.81 7.00 17.81
N GLU A 137 7.82 7.47 19.05
CA GLU A 137 8.50 6.80 20.17
C GLU A 137 7.88 5.44 20.54
N HIS A 138 6.61 5.19 20.16
CA HIS A 138 5.92 3.91 20.36
C HIS A 138 5.90 3.01 19.12
N ASP A 139 6.83 3.21 18.18
CA ASP A 139 6.98 2.39 16.98
C ASP A 139 5.72 2.30 16.10
N LEU A 140 4.88 3.34 16.10
CA LEU A 140 3.68 3.43 15.26
C LEU A 140 3.96 4.10 13.91
N VAL A 141 5.20 4.50 13.67
CA VAL A 141 5.60 5.24 12.46
C VAL A 141 6.75 4.52 11.75
N ARG A 142 6.61 4.37 10.44
CA ARG A 142 7.63 3.81 9.55
C ARG A 142 8.01 4.81 8.48
N VAL A 143 9.29 4.85 8.17
CA VAL A 143 9.81 5.57 7.02
C VAL A 143 10.41 4.55 6.05
N ASN A 144 9.94 4.54 4.81
CA ASN A 144 10.36 3.58 3.79
C ASN A 144 10.36 2.13 4.30
N TRP A 145 9.25 1.76 4.99
CA TRP A 145 8.98 0.44 5.61
C TRP A 145 9.89 0.08 6.80
N THR A 146 10.77 0.98 7.23
CA THR A 146 11.63 0.79 8.41
C THR A 146 11.02 1.48 9.62
N ASP A 147 10.95 0.80 10.74
CA ASP A 147 10.48 1.37 12.01
C ASP A 147 11.46 2.47 12.47
N ILE A 148 10.96 3.67 12.68
CA ILE A 148 11.75 4.83 13.13
C ILE A 148 11.15 5.32 14.45
N ASN A 149 11.96 5.31 15.51
CA ASN A 149 11.57 5.77 16.85
C ASN A 149 12.22 7.11 17.26
N LYS A 150 12.86 7.80 16.30
CA LYS A 150 13.49 9.09 16.53
C LYS A 150 12.62 10.22 15.97
N PRO A 151 11.97 11.05 16.81
CA PRO A 151 11.13 12.16 16.35
C PRO A 151 11.85 13.21 15.52
N ASP A 152 13.16 13.35 15.73
CA ASP A 152 14.03 14.29 15.03
C ASP A 152 14.64 13.72 13.75
N TYR A 153 14.26 12.51 13.33
CA TYR A 153 14.66 11.96 12.04
C TYR A 153 14.30 12.93 10.91
N VAL A 154 15.27 13.24 10.05
CA VAL A 154 15.09 14.19 8.95
C VAL A 154 14.70 13.44 7.70
N LEU A 155 13.55 13.82 7.16
CA LEU A 155 12.99 13.22 5.94
C LEU A 155 13.55 13.92 4.68
N ALA A 156 13.53 13.18 3.57
CA ALA A 156 13.91 13.66 2.24
C ALA A 156 12.73 13.59 1.26
N VAL A 157 12.89 14.24 0.11
CA VAL A 157 11.95 14.10 -1.03
C VAL A 157 11.87 12.62 -1.44
N ASN A 158 10.67 12.17 -1.75
CA ASN A 158 10.28 10.80 -2.04
C ASN A 158 10.22 9.85 -0.83
N ASP A 159 10.53 10.28 0.38
CA ASP A 159 10.31 9.45 1.55
C ASP A 159 8.82 9.17 1.76
N LEU A 160 8.52 7.91 2.06
CA LEU A 160 7.18 7.42 2.36
C LEU A 160 7.06 7.19 3.87
N VAL A 161 6.25 7.98 4.53
CA VAL A 161 5.96 7.86 5.95
C VAL A 161 4.63 7.12 6.13
N SER A 162 4.64 5.99 6.84
CA SER A 162 3.44 5.23 7.17
C SER A 162 3.15 5.38 8.66
N VAL A 163 1.96 5.87 9.00
CA VAL A 163 1.51 6.08 10.38
C VAL A 163 0.34 5.15 10.67
N ARG A 164 0.49 4.33 11.69
CA ARG A 164 -0.55 3.34 12.06
C ARG A 164 -1.86 4.05 12.38
N GLN A 165 -2.96 3.59 11.79
CA GLN A 165 -4.33 4.14 11.86
C GLN A 165 -4.56 5.47 11.12
N TYR A 166 -3.53 6.19 10.69
CA TYR A 166 -3.66 7.46 9.98
C TYR A 166 -3.43 7.34 8.48
N GLY A 167 -2.67 6.33 8.02
CA GLY A 167 -2.40 6.13 6.60
C GLY A 167 -0.94 6.44 6.23
N ARG A 168 -0.74 6.92 5.00
CA ARG A 168 0.59 7.16 4.44
C ARG A 168 0.73 8.60 3.97
N LEU A 169 1.91 9.17 4.14
CA LEU A 169 2.33 10.46 3.63
C LEU A 169 3.55 10.26 2.73
N LYS A 170 3.60 10.89 1.59
CA LYS A 170 4.79 10.96 0.75
C LYS A 170 5.23 12.41 0.62
N ILE A 171 6.52 12.67 0.75
CA ILE A 171 7.10 13.97 0.48
C ILE A 171 7.39 14.05 -1.01
N ASP A 172 6.63 14.86 -1.73
CA ASP A 172 6.72 14.96 -3.19
C ASP A 172 7.71 16.04 -3.61
N GLU A 173 7.55 17.26 -3.11
CA GLU A 173 8.31 18.40 -3.55
C GLU A 173 8.59 19.38 -2.42
N LEU A 174 9.75 20.03 -2.46
CA LEU A 174 10.17 21.07 -1.54
C LEU A 174 10.22 22.41 -2.28
N ASN A 175 9.16 23.21 -2.16
CA ASN A 175 9.08 24.49 -2.82
C ASN A 175 9.65 25.62 -1.94
N GLY A 176 10.96 25.76 -1.91
CA GLY A 176 11.74 26.92 -1.49
C GLY A 176 11.38 27.64 -0.18
N LEU A 177 12.35 28.37 0.38
CA LEU A 177 12.21 29.23 1.57
C LEU A 177 11.44 30.52 1.23
N THR A 178 10.37 30.82 1.95
CA THR A 178 9.79 32.17 1.91
C THR A 178 10.69 33.14 2.65
N LYS A 179 10.95 34.31 2.05
CA LYS A 179 11.91 35.33 2.52
C LYS A 179 11.65 35.91 3.93
N LYS A 180 10.60 35.49 4.64
CA LYS A 180 10.25 36.10 5.94
C LYS A 180 10.21 35.15 7.13
N ASN A 181 10.12 33.85 6.92
CA ASN A 181 10.29 32.87 8.00
C ASN A 181 10.69 31.56 7.34
N LYS A 182 11.52 30.79 7.98
CA LYS A 182 12.10 29.50 7.60
C LYS A 182 11.06 28.40 7.28
N ASP A 183 9.96 28.75 6.66
CA ASP A 183 8.85 27.84 6.36
C ASP A 183 8.97 27.37 4.92
N VAL A 184 9.12 26.09 4.74
CA VAL A 184 9.21 25.45 3.44
C VAL A 184 7.85 24.87 3.12
N PRO A 185 7.18 25.33 2.06
CA PRO A 185 5.96 24.65 1.60
C PRO A 185 6.32 23.26 1.09
N HIS A 186 5.61 22.27 1.57
CA HIS A 186 5.79 20.87 1.17
C HIS A 186 4.51 20.35 0.57
N ARG A 187 4.66 19.55 -0.49
CA ARG A 187 3.58 18.80 -1.07
C ARG A 187 3.57 17.43 -0.40
N VAL A 188 2.47 17.11 0.26
CA VAL A 188 2.30 15.83 0.95
C VAL A 188 1.10 15.14 0.30
N HIS A 189 1.25 13.85 -0.06
CA HIS A 189 0.19 13.03 -0.61
C HIS A 189 -0.35 12.09 0.48
N TYR A 190 -1.65 11.93 0.54
CA TYR A 190 -2.33 10.95 1.41
C TYR A 190 -2.72 9.72 0.63
#